data_d7050560784642a4a985c48fa61ad40b
#
_entry.id   d7050560784642a4a985c48fa61ad40b
#
_cell.length_a   1.000
_cell.length_b   1.000
_cell.length_c   1.000
_cell.angle_alpha   90.00
_cell.angle_beta   90.00
_cell.angle_gamma   90.00
#
_symmetry.space_group_name_H-M   'P 1'
#
loop_
_entity.id
_entity.type
_entity.pdbx_description
1 polymer ?
#
loop_
_entity_poly.entity_id
_entity_poly.type
_entity_poly.pdbx_seq_one_letter_code
_entity_poly.pdbx_strand_id
1 'polypeptide(L)'
;MSELFVQRLTVLDFSYLDVERGLVGESWQADIVLQGDLDAQGMVLDFGDVKKITKKLIDEQFDHKLLVPESSPAFQQASECLTFTFNHGKKIIHCAPDDAVTLIHADTITPETVSRQIIDTLMPLMPSNVLSIQIHLWPEKISGAFYHYSHGLKLHCGNCQRIAHGHRSRIEILRNGERDNELEAHWATRWRDIYIGTREDLIDETDGDYRFAYTSAQGAFALQLPKSDCYLIDTESTVENIAQHLADALKHEHPEDDFQVRAFEGVDKGAIGRA
;
A
#
# COMPACT_ATOMS: atom_id res chain seq x y z
N MET A 1 1.68 -27.28 26.10
CA MET A 1 1.24 -26.20 25.20
C MET A 1 2.19 -25.04 25.39
N SER A 2 2.78 -24.54 24.32
CA SER A 2 3.77 -23.47 24.34
C SER A 2 3.41 -22.41 23.28
N GLU A 3 3.92 -21.20 23.43
CA GLU A 3 3.73 -20.12 22.46
C GLU A 3 5.07 -19.73 21.86
N LEU A 4 5.08 -19.55 20.53
CA LEU A 4 6.19 -19.05 19.74
C LEU A 4 5.76 -17.73 19.12
N PHE A 5 6.59 -16.68 19.15
CA PHE A 5 6.26 -15.43 18.50
C PHE A 5 7.39 -14.91 17.63
N VAL A 6 7.01 -14.16 16.59
CA VAL A 6 7.93 -13.37 15.77
C VAL A 6 7.37 -11.96 15.64
N GLN A 7 8.08 -10.98 16.17
CA GLN A 7 7.72 -9.57 16.01
C GLN A 7 8.35 -9.00 14.74
N ARG A 8 7.64 -8.09 14.08
CA ARG A 8 8.04 -7.44 12.82
C ARG A 8 8.50 -8.47 11.78
N LEU A 9 7.68 -9.50 11.60
CA LEU A 9 7.97 -10.59 10.67
C LEU A 9 8.11 -10.07 9.24
N THR A 10 7.21 -9.18 8.83
CA THR A 10 7.22 -8.51 7.51
C THR A 10 6.43 -7.22 7.57
N VAL A 11 6.49 -6.45 6.47
CA VAL A 11 5.64 -5.30 6.19
C VAL A 11 4.75 -5.66 5.02
N LEU A 12 3.48 -5.27 5.07
CA LEU A 12 2.52 -5.32 3.98
C LEU A 12 2.35 -3.91 3.44
N ASP A 13 2.73 -3.67 2.21
CA ASP A 13 2.48 -2.45 1.46
C ASP A 13 1.35 -2.74 0.45
N PHE A 14 0.24 -2.03 0.53
CA PHE A 14 -0.95 -2.32 -0.29
C PHE A 14 -1.82 -1.09 -0.47
N SER A 15 -2.77 -1.15 -1.40
CA SER A 15 -3.89 -0.20 -1.41
C SER A 15 -5.18 -0.90 -1.01
N TYR A 16 -6.13 -0.14 -0.51
CA TYR A 16 -7.47 -0.66 -0.22
C TYR A 16 -8.56 0.35 -0.57
N LEU A 17 -9.78 -0.16 -0.72
CA LEU A 17 -10.95 0.66 -1.01
C LEU A 17 -11.73 0.95 0.28
N ASP A 18 -12.00 2.22 0.51
CA ASP A 18 -12.76 2.74 1.64
C ASP A 18 -13.88 3.65 1.15
N VAL A 19 -15.09 3.51 1.69
CA VAL A 19 -16.28 4.27 1.23
C VAL A 19 -16.19 5.77 1.49
N GLU A 20 -15.42 6.20 2.50
CA GLU A 20 -15.23 7.61 2.87
C GLU A 20 -13.96 8.20 2.26
N ARG A 21 -12.86 7.43 2.30
CA ARG A 21 -11.52 7.90 1.92
C ARG A 21 -11.17 7.64 0.46
N GLY A 22 -11.85 6.72 -0.21
CA GLY A 22 -11.55 6.36 -1.59
C GLY A 22 -10.51 5.27 -1.73
N LEU A 23 -9.53 5.45 -2.61
CA LEU A 23 -8.36 4.57 -2.77
C LEU A 23 -7.27 4.99 -1.81
N VAL A 24 -6.93 4.13 -0.88
CA VAL A 24 -6.01 4.42 0.21
C VAL A 24 -4.79 3.52 0.12
N GLY A 25 -3.60 4.09 0.01
CA GLY A 25 -2.35 3.36 0.18
C GLY A 25 -2.04 3.13 1.67
N GLU A 26 -1.52 1.98 2.03
CA GLU A 26 -1.25 1.65 3.43
C GLU A 26 0.00 0.79 3.58
N SER A 27 0.60 0.83 4.78
CA SER A 27 1.75 0.00 5.16
C SER A 27 1.54 -0.49 6.58
N TRP A 28 1.37 -1.80 6.76
CA TRP A 28 1.25 -2.42 8.08
C TRP A 28 2.41 -3.33 8.38
N GLN A 29 2.88 -3.31 9.61
CA GLN A 29 3.79 -4.29 10.16
C GLN A 29 3.00 -5.49 10.65
N ALA A 30 3.58 -6.68 10.56
CA ALA A 30 2.97 -7.94 10.97
C ALA A 30 3.78 -8.63 12.07
N ASP A 31 3.10 -8.95 13.17
CA ASP A 31 3.59 -9.87 14.19
C ASP A 31 2.79 -11.17 14.11
N ILE A 32 3.42 -12.30 14.48
CA ILE A 32 2.75 -13.59 14.57
C ILE A 32 3.02 -14.26 15.91
N VAL A 33 2.00 -14.92 16.47
CA VAL A 33 2.10 -15.83 17.59
C VAL A 33 1.51 -17.17 17.18
N LEU A 34 2.25 -18.25 17.40
CA LEU A 34 1.80 -19.63 17.20
C LEU A 34 1.69 -20.31 18.56
N GLN A 35 0.55 -20.93 18.83
CA GLN A 35 0.35 -21.76 20.01
C GLN A 35 0.25 -23.24 19.59
N GLY A 36 0.96 -24.11 20.29
CA GLY A 36 0.97 -25.52 19.94
C GLY A 36 1.66 -26.41 20.96
N ASP A 37 1.73 -27.68 20.62
CA ASP A 37 2.51 -28.66 21.35
C ASP A 37 3.94 -28.73 20.79
N LEU A 38 4.89 -29.13 21.65
CA LEU A 38 6.27 -29.31 21.22
C LEU A 38 6.41 -30.60 20.41
N ASP A 39 7.14 -30.54 19.31
CA ASP A 39 7.51 -31.70 18.51
C ASP A 39 8.65 -32.51 19.16
N ALA A 40 9.18 -33.51 18.43
CA ALA A 40 10.25 -34.37 18.91
C ALA A 40 11.58 -33.62 19.13
N GLN A 41 11.73 -32.41 18.61
CA GLN A 41 12.88 -31.53 18.79
C GLN A 41 12.67 -30.52 19.93
N GLY A 42 11.48 -30.50 20.54
CA GLY A 42 11.11 -29.56 21.60
C GLY A 42 10.68 -28.20 21.10
N MET A 43 10.19 -28.09 19.87
CA MET A 43 9.76 -26.83 19.22
C MET A 43 8.27 -26.89 18.85
N VAL A 44 7.60 -25.74 18.89
CA VAL A 44 6.25 -25.58 18.26
C VAL A 44 6.42 -25.62 16.75
N LEU A 45 7.40 -24.87 16.23
CA LEU A 45 7.80 -24.85 14.83
C LEU A 45 9.18 -24.14 14.74
N ASP A 46 9.98 -24.48 13.72
CA ASP A 46 11.22 -23.77 13.46
C ASP A 46 10.97 -22.31 13.01
N PHE A 47 11.73 -21.35 13.52
CA PHE A 47 11.59 -19.93 13.16
C PHE A 47 11.79 -19.66 11.68
N GLY A 48 12.66 -20.42 11.01
CA GLY A 48 12.88 -20.30 9.57
C GLY A 48 11.63 -20.69 8.79
N ASP A 49 10.96 -21.77 9.20
CA ASP A 49 9.72 -22.23 8.58
C ASP A 49 8.57 -21.27 8.83
N VAL A 50 8.41 -20.77 10.07
CA VAL A 50 7.41 -19.73 10.40
C VAL A 50 7.55 -18.54 9.47
N LYS A 51 8.77 -17.98 9.39
CA LYS A 51 9.05 -16.80 8.54
C LYS A 51 8.80 -17.10 7.08
N LYS A 52 9.29 -18.23 6.56
CA LYS A 52 9.17 -18.60 5.16
C LYS A 52 7.73 -18.79 4.74
N ILE A 53 6.96 -19.58 5.50
CA ILE A 53 5.56 -19.92 5.14
C ILE A 53 4.69 -18.66 5.25
N THR A 54 4.77 -17.94 6.38
CA THR A 54 3.93 -16.76 6.62
C THR A 54 4.26 -15.62 5.68
N LYS A 55 5.56 -15.30 5.52
CA LYS A 55 5.96 -14.23 4.60
C LYS A 55 5.57 -14.54 3.16
N LYS A 56 5.79 -15.77 2.69
CA LYS A 56 5.40 -16.17 1.33
C LYS A 56 3.90 -15.98 1.10
N LEU A 57 3.06 -16.43 2.03
CA LEU A 57 1.61 -16.26 1.93
C LEU A 57 1.21 -14.78 1.87
N ILE A 58 1.78 -13.95 2.75
CA ILE A 58 1.50 -12.51 2.79
C ILE A 58 1.95 -11.85 1.48
N ASP A 59 3.16 -12.12 1.01
CA ASP A 59 3.71 -11.56 -0.24
C ASP A 59 2.88 -11.96 -1.48
N GLU A 60 2.35 -13.18 -1.50
CA GLU A 60 1.59 -13.69 -2.64
C GLU A 60 0.13 -13.22 -2.63
N GLN A 61 -0.48 -13.02 -1.45
CA GLN A 61 -1.92 -12.79 -1.36
C GLN A 61 -2.34 -11.39 -0.89
N PHE A 62 -1.46 -10.62 -0.26
CA PHE A 62 -1.82 -9.33 0.34
C PHE A 62 -0.89 -8.20 -0.05
N ASP A 63 0.42 -8.47 -0.13
CA ASP A 63 1.41 -7.44 -0.39
C ASP A 63 1.37 -6.96 -1.85
N HIS A 64 1.46 -5.64 -2.06
CA HIS A 64 1.36 -4.96 -3.35
C HIS A 64 0.09 -5.29 -4.14
N LYS A 65 -1.03 -5.43 -3.44
CA LYS A 65 -2.35 -5.66 -4.04
C LYS A 65 -3.34 -4.56 -3.70
N LEU A 66 -4.45 -4.55 -4.44
CA LEU A 66 -5.64 -3.81 -4.07
C LEU A 66 -6.54 -4.71 -3.21
N LEU A 67 -6.69 -4.38 -1.93
CA LEU A 67 -7.61 -5.06 -1.02
C LEU A 67 -9.01 -4.46 -1.16
N VAL A 68 -10.00 -5.32 -1.44
CA VAL A 68 -11.38 -4.91 -1.70
C VAL A 68 -12.30 -5.55 -0.67
N PRO A 69 -13.13 -4.78 0.06
CA PRO A 69 -14.08 -5.33 1.00
C PRO A 69 -15.27 -5.97 0.24
N GLU A 70 -15.22 -7.29 0.08
CA GLU A 70 -16.15 -8.05 -0.77
C GLU A 70 -17.62 -7.93 -0.34
N SER A 71 -17.87 -7.81 0.97
CA SER A 71 -19.23 -7.70 1.50
C SER A 71 -19.77 -6.27 1.52
N SER A 72 -18.97 -5.29 1.08
CA SER A 72 -19.40 -3.89 1.02
C SER A 72 -20.47 -3.69 -0.06
N PRO A 73 -21.59 -3.01 0.24
CA PRO A 73 -22.60 -2.66 -0.78
C PRO A 73 -22.06 -1.70 -1.86
N ALA A 74 -20.91 -1.07 -1.61
CA ALA A 74 -20.24 -0.19 -2.58
C ALA A 74 -19.50 -0.97 -3.68
N PHE A 75 -19.19 -2.24 -3.45
CA PHE A 75 -18.45 -3.09 -4.37
C PHE A 75 -19.34 -3.74 -5.40
N GLN A 76 -18.90 -3.71 -6.65
CA GLN A 76 -19.52 -4.42 -7.76
C GLN A 76 -18.42 -4.98 -8.66
N GLN A 77 -18.54 -6.26 -9.04
CA GLN A 77 -17.65 -6.87 -10.02
C GLN A 77 -18.42 -7.16 -11.31
N ALA A 78 -17.83 -6.75 -12.42
CA ALA A 78 -18.39 -7.00 -13.76
C ALA A 78 -17.26 -7.44 -14.69
N SER A 79 -17.24 -8.72 -15.05
CA SER A 79 -16.19 -9.31 -15.89
C SER A 79 -14.79 -9.10 -15.28
N GLU A 80 -13.85 -8.53 -16.03
CA GLU A 80 -12.46 -8.28 -15.64
C GLU A 80 -12.25 -6.98 -14.84
N CYS A 81 -13.33 -6.21 -14.59
CA CYS A 81 -13.26 -4.94 -13.90
C CYS A 81 -14.10 -4.96 -12.63
N LEU A 82 -13.61 -4.31 -11.60
CA LEU A 82 -14.37 -3.97 -10.42
C LEU A 82 -14.74 -2.49 -10.42
N THR A 83 -15.87 -2.17 -9.82
CA THR A 83 -16.32 -0.81 -9.52
C THR A 83 -16.56 -0.68 -8.03
N PHE A 84 -16.11 0.42 -7.43
CA PHE A 84 -16.41 0.74 -6.05
C PHE A 84 -16.94 2.17 -5.96
N THR A 85 -18.12 2.33 -5.36
CA THR A 85 -18.82 3.62 -5.26
C THR A 85 -18.62 4.22 -3.86
N PHE A 86 -18.06 5.41 -3.79
CA PHE A 86 -17.83 6.13 -2.55
C PHE A 86 -19.10 6.79 -2.03
N ASN A 87 -19.16 7.09 -0.73
CA ASN A 87 -20.34 7.72 -0.10
C ASN A 87 -20.70 9.08 -0.70
N HIS A 88 -19.73 9.82 -1.24
CA HIS A 88 -19.96 11.09 -1.95
C HIS A 88 -20.41 10.92 -3.42
N GLY A 89 -20.72 9.69 -3.86
CA GLY A 89 -21.28 9.37 -5.16
C GLY A 89 -20.25 9.22 -6.29
N LYS A 90 -18.98 9.56 -6.10
CA LYS A 90 -17.91 9.25 -7.05
C LYS A 90 -17.54 7.77 -6.99
N LYS A 91 -16.83 7.30 -7.99
CA LYS A 91 -16.47 5.88 -8.09
C LYS A 91 -15.06 5.69 -8.63
N ILE A 92 -14.51 4.54 -8.34
CA ILE A 92 -13.30 4.00 -8.96
C ILE A 92 -13.69 2.81 -9.84
N ILE A 93 -13.02 2.67 -11.00
CA ILE A 93 -13.10 1.47 -11.85
C ILE A 93 -11.67 0.94 -11.99
N HIS A 94 -11.46 -0.30 -11.62
CA HIS A 94 -10.16 -0.95 -11.68
C HIS A 94 -10.27 -2.24 -12.51
N CYS A 95 -9.48 -2.34 -13.56
CA CYS A 95 -9.38 -3.52 -14.42
C CYS A 95 -7.93 -4.01 -14.36
N ALA A 96 -7.75 -5.24 -13.95
CA ALA A 96 -6.42 -5.83 -13.79
C ALA A 96 -6.51 -7.35 -13.76
N PRO A 97 -5.40 -8.08 -13.93
CA PRO A 97 -5.35 -9.52 -13.65
C PRO A 97 -5.76 -9.82 -12.20
N ASP A 98 -6.37 -10.99 -11.98
CA ASP A 98 -6.87 -11.44 -10.67
C ASP A 98 -5.79 -11.36 -9.57
N ASP A 99 -4.53 -11.65 -9.93
CA ASP A 99 -3.41 -11.57 -8.99
C ASP A 99 -3.11 -10.16 -8.43
N ALA A 100 -3.69 -9.10 -9.01
CA ALA A 100 -3.52 -7.74 -8.53
C ALA A 100 -4.53 -7.33 -7.46
N VAL A 101 -5.54 -8.17 -7.20
CA VAL A 101 -6.64 -7.89 -6.28
C VAL A 101 -6.75 -8.99 -5.23
N THR A 102 -7.11 -8.62 -4.01
CA THR A 102 -7.52 -9.56 -2.97
C THR A 102 -8.87 -9.13 -2.40
N LEU A 103 -9.86 -9.99 -2.54
CA LEU A 103 -11.16 -9.80 -1.92
C LEU A 103 -11.06 -10.20 -0.44
N ILE A 104 -11.44 -9.29 0.43
CA ILE A 104 -11.49 -9.52 1.89
C ILE A 104 -12.93 -9.78 2.28
N HIS A 105 -13.19 -10.89 2.94
CA HIS A 105 -14.53 -11.32 3.38
C HIS A 105 -15.06 -10.45 4.53
N ALA A 106 -15.23 -9.17 4.27
CA ALA A 106 -15.68 -8.15 5.23
C ALA A 106 -16.33 -6.96 4.52
N ASP A 107 -17.02 -6.12 5.30
CA ASP A 107 -17.63 -4.86 4.82
C ASP A 107 -16.59 -3.73 4.70
N THR A 108 -15.50 -3.82 5.47
CA THR A 108 -14.44 -2.81 5.55
C THR A 108 -13.08 -3.47 5.70
N ILE A 109 -12.03 -2.76 5.23
CA ILE A 109 -10.64 -3.19 5.38
C ILE A 109 -10.09 -2.60 6.69
N THR A 110 -9.78 -3.48 7.63
CA THR A 110 -9.14 -3.15 8.92
C THR A 110 -8.04 -4.15 9.24
N PRO A 111 -7.11 -3.82 10.16
CA PRO A 111 -6.14 -4.80 10.64
C PRO A 111 -6.77 -6.12 11.09
N GLU A 112 -7.94 -6.07 11.73
CA GLU A 112 -8.63 -7.25 12.26
C GLU A 112 -9.24 -8.10 11.15
N THR A 113 -9.86 -7.49 10.12
CA THR A 113 -10.48 -8.24 9.00
C THR A 113 -9.42 -8.89 8.13
N VAL A 114 -8.33 -8.19 7.85
CA VAL A 114 -7.19 -8.73 7.08
C VAL A 114 -6.44 -9.80 7.89
N SER A 115 -6.17 -9.59 9.18
CA SER A 115 -5.54 -10.59 10.05
C SER A 115 -6.33 -11.89 10.09
N ARG A 116 -7.66 -11.80 10.18
CA ARG A 116 -8.54 -12.99 10.18
C ARG A 116 -8.36 -13.78 8.89
N GLN A 117 -8.41 -13.12 7.73
CA GLN A 117 -8.25 -13.81 6.45
C GLN A 117 -6.85 -14.41 6.28
N ILE A 118 -5.80 -13.73 6.76
CA ILE A 118 -4.44 -14.29 6.80
C ILE A 118 -4.43 -15.58 7.67
N ILE A 119 -5.03 -15.56 8.85
CA ILE A 119 -5.09 -16.71 9.75
C ILE A 119 -5.83 -17.88 9.10
N ASP A 120 -7.01 -17.63 8.53
CA ASP A 120 -7.84 -18.65 7.89
C ASP A 120 -7.10 -19.33 6.72
N THR A 121 -6.29 -18.56 5.97
CA THR A 121 -5.49 -19.07 4.86
C THR A 121 -4.20 -19.75 5.33
N LEU A 122 -3.60 -19.27 6.42
CA LEU A 122 -2.33 -19.78 6.94
C LEU A 122 -2.49 -21.06 7.75
N MET A 123 -3.57 -21.17 8.54
CA MET A 123 -3.79 -22.31 9.45
C MET A 123 -3.72 -23.68 8.75
N PRO A 124 -4.32 -23.90 7.56
CA PRO A 124 -4.22 -25.16 6.83
C PRO A 124 -2.80 -25.54 6.38
N LEU A 125 -1.87 -24.56 6.35
CA LEU A 125 -0.48 -24.79 5.96
C LEU A 125 0.43 -25.17 7.12
N MET A 126 -0.08 -25.11 8.36
CA MET A 126 0.68 -25.42 9.55
C MET A 126 0.69 -26.91 9.86
N PRO A 127 1.74 -27.44 10.50
CA PRO A 127 1.75 -28.81 10.99
C PRO A 127 0.74 -29.01 12.12
N SER A 128 0.32 -30.27 12.32
CA SER A 128 -0.78 -30.63 13.22
C SER A 128 -0.55 -30.30 14.70
N ASN A 129 0.69 -30.09 15.11
CA ASN A 129 1.03 -29.67 16.48
C ASN A 129 0.82 -28.17 16.73
N VAL A 130 0.65 -27.35 15.68
CA VAL A 130 0.22 -25.95 15.79
C VAL A 130 -1.29 -25.91 15.92
N LEU A 131 -1.78 -25.41 17.05
CA LEU A 131 -3.18 -25.44 17.42
C LEU A 131 -3.92 -24.12 17.15
N SER A 132 -3.21 -23.00 17.23
CA SER A 132 -3.77 -21.69 16.89
C SER A 132 -2.71 -20.71 16.41
N ILE A 133 -3.17 -19.71 15.65
CA ILE A 133 -2.37 -18.59 15.11
C ILE A 133 -3.02 -17.29 15.54
N GLN A 134 -2.22 -16.32 15.93
CA GLN A 134 -2.61 -14.93 16.06
C GLN A 134 -1.72 -14.08 15.13
N ILE A 135 -2.32 -13.23 14.34
CA ILE A 135 -1.67 -12.22 13.53
C ILE A 135 -2.07 -10.85 14.07
N HIS A 136 -1.09 -10.04 14.36
CA HIS A 136 -1.29 -8.64 14.73
C HIS A 136 -0.73 -7.76 13.64
N LEU A 137 -1.62 -7.00 12.97
CA LEU A 137 -1.28 -6.00 11.96
C LEU A 137 -1.41 -4.61 12.55
N TRP A 138 -0.45 -3.74 12.29
CA TRP A 138 -0.46 -2.39 12.82
C TRP A 138 0.39 -1.44 11.98
N PRO A 139 -0.07 -0.16 11.81
CA PRO A 139 0.69 0.85 11.10
C PRO A 139 1.88 1.34 11.91
N GLU A 140 2.90 1.83 11.24
CA GLU A 140 4.04 2.51 11.92
C GLU A 140 3.55 3.67 12.80
N LYS A 141 4.13 3.80 14.00
CA LYS A 141 3.91 5.00 14.84
C LYS A 141 4.76 6.15 14.32
N ILE A 142 4.17 7.05 13.56
CA ILE A 142 4.84 8.21 13.00
C ILE A 142 4.61 9.43 13.89
N SER A 143 5.71 10.06 14.36
CA SER A 143 5.69 11.36 14.99
C SER A 143 6.04 12.42 13.94
N GLY A 144 5.06 13.09 13.36
CA GLY A 144 5.26 14.07 12.30
C GLY A 144 4.29 13.89 11.15
N ALA A 145 4.59 14.53 10.03
CA ALA A 145 3.75 14.48 8.85
C ALA A 145 3.88 13.16 8.11
N PHE A 146 2.75 12.64 7.65
CA PHE A 146 2.66 11.46 6.80
C PHE A 146 1.46 11.56 5.88
N TYR A 147 1.50 10.80 4.80
CA TYR A 147 0.43 10.71 3.83
C TYR A 147 0.24 9.27 3.37
N HIS A 148 -0.89 9.03 2.74
CA HIS A 148 -1.23 7.75 2.11
C HIS A 148 -1.28 7.97 0.62
N TYR A 149 -0.52 7.20 -0.15
CA TYR A 149 -0.58 7.29 -1.59
C TYR A 149 -0.63 5.92 -2.25
N SER A 150 -1.27 5.88 -3.42
CA SER A 150 -1.31 4.72 -4.30
C SER A 150 -0.67 5.08 -5.63
N HIS A 151 -0.08 4.11 -6.29
CA HIS A 151 0.56 4.27 -7.58
C HIS A 151 0.73 2.93 -8.31
N GLY A 152 1.38 2.94 -9.47
CA GLY A 152 1.82 1.76 -10.19
C GLY A 152 3.09 2.06 -11.00
N LEU A 153 4.00 1.08 -11.06
CA LEU A 153 5.31 1.19 -11.71
C LEU A 153 5.43 0.21 -12.87
N LYS A 154 4.95 0.58 -14.06
CA LYS A 154 4.88 -0.33 -15.23
C LYS A 154 6.23 -0.95 -15.62
N LEU A 155 7.35 -0.27 -15.37
CA LEU A 155 8.69 -0.71 -15.72
C LEU A 155 9.35 -1.59 -14.65
N HIS A 156 8.73 -1.73 -13.47
CA HIS A 156 9.28 -2.55 -12.39
C HIS A 156 9.18 -4.05 -12.71
N CYS A 157 10.13 -4.85 -12.19
CA CYS A 157 10.14 -6.31 -12.40
C CYS A 157 9.30 -7.10 -11.39
N GLY A 158 8.84 -6.46 -10.30
CA GLY A 158 8.08 -7.08 -9.21
C GLY A 158 6.61 -6.68 -9.19
N ASN A 159 5.96 -6.90 -8.05
CA ASN A 159 4.53 -6.63 -7.85
C ASN A 159 4.17 -5.13 -7.87
N CYS A 160 5.16 -4.24 -7.73
CA CYS A 160 4.96 -2.79 -7.86
C CYS A 160 4.42 -2.38 -9.24
N GLN A 161 4.47 -3.25 -10.26
CA GLN A 161 3.85 -2.99 -11.56
C GLN A 161 2.31 -3.04 -11.56
N ARG A 162 1.68 -3.45 -10.45
CA ARG A 162 0.23 -3.41 -10.28
C ARG A 162 -0.23 -1.96 -10.06
N ILE A 163 -1.21 -1.51 -10.87
CA ILE A 163 -1.59 -0.10 -10.99
C ILE A 163 -2.14 0.53 -9.70
N ALA A 164 -2.63 -0.27 -8.78
CA ALA A 164 -3.23 0.18 -7.53
C ALA A 164 -2.63 -0.55 -6.33
N HIS A 165 -1.33 -0.36 -6.10
CA HIS A 165 -0.71 -0.64 -4.81
C HIS A 165 -0.31 0.67 -4.14
N GLY A 166 0.06 0.65 -2.87
CA GLY A 166 0.32 1.90 -2.18
C GLY A 166 1.00 1.75 -0.84
N HIS A 167 1.21 2.91 -0.21
CA HIS A 167 2.03 3.05 0.99
C HIS A 167 1.46 4.09 1.93
N ARG A 168 1.71 3.91 3.22
CA ARG A 168 1.59 4.94 4.25
C ARG A 168 3.01 5.44 4.56
N SER A 169 3.29 6.71 4.27
CA SER A 169 4.65 7.21 4.12
C SER A 169 4.90 8.49 4.89
N ARG A 170 6.01 8.53 5.61
CA ARG A 170 6.53 9.76 6.22
C ARG A 170 7.05 10.69 5.13
N ILE A 171 7.10 11.98 5.47
CA ILE A 171 7.81 12.98 4.69
C ILE A 171 8.66 13.82 5.63
N GLU A 172 9.91 14.09 5.26
CA GLU A 172 10.81 14.99 5.98
C GLU A 172 11.40 15.99 4.99
N ILE A 173 11.26 17.28 5.30
CA ILE A 173 11.73 18.38 4.44
C ILE A 173 12.73 19.22 5.24
N LEU A 174 13.93 19.36 4.70
CA LEU A 174 14.92 20.32 5.19
C LEU A 174 14.95 21.51 4.24
N ARG A 175 14.78 22.70 4.79
CA ARG A 175 14.94 23.98 4.11
C ARG A 175 16.18 24.68 4.66
N ASN A 176 17.18 24.93 3.82
CA ASN A 176 18.47 25.50 4.22
C ASN A 176 19.15 24.69 5.35
N GLY A 177 18.98 23.37 5.36
CA GLY A 177 19.56 22.46 6.34
C GLY A 177 18.75 22.28 7.64
N GLU A 178 17.66 23.02 7.85
CA GLU A 178 16.78 22.91 9.02
C GLU A 178 15.43 22.28 8.64
N ARG A 179 14.86 21.49 9.56
CA ARG A 179 13.59 20.81 9.34
C ARG A 179 12.43 21.80 9.28
N ASP A 180 11.63 21.74 8.21
CA ASP A 180 10.46 22.59 7.98
C ASP A 180 9.15 21.77 8.15
N ASN A 181 8.63 21.74 9.38
CA ASN A 181 7.42 21.00 9.71
C ASN A 181 6.15 21.59 9.05
N GLU A 182 6.14 22.86 8.65
CA GLU A 182 4.98 23.48 8.00
C GLU A 182 4.87 23.00 6.55
N LEU A 183 5.99 22.92 5.84
CA LEU A 183 6.04 22.36 4.49
C LEU A 183 5.74 20.86 4.51
N GLU A 184 6.23 20.11 5.50
CA GLU A 184 5.88 18.69 5.68
C GLU A 184 4.36 18.50 5.85
N ALA A 185 3.74 19.27 6.73
CA ALA A 185 2.30 19.22 6.97
C ALA A 185 1.48 19.65 5.75
N HIS A 186 1.95 20.65 5.01
CA HIS A 186 1.33 21.12 3.76
C HIS A 186 1.30 19.99 2.72
N TRP A 187 2.45 19.35 2.43
CA TRP A 187 2.52 18.28 1.44
C TRP A 187 1.78 17.02 1.89
N ALA A 188 1.86 16.65 3.17
CA ALA A 188 1.09 15.52 3.71
C ALA A 188 -0.42 15.74 3.60
N THR A 189 -0.89 16.98 3.77
CA THR A 189 -2.30 17.33 3.57
C THR A 189 -2.70 17.28 2.10
N ARG A 190 -1.86 17.81 1.21
CA ARG A 190 -2.08 17.85 -0.24
C ARG A 190 -2.11 16.44 -0.85
N TRP A 191 -1.32 15.51 -0.30
CA TRP A 191 -1.19 14.14 -0.78
C TRP A 191 -1.95 13.12 0.10
N ARG A 192 -2.89 13.61 0.85
CA ARG A 192 -3.73 12.74 1.67
C ARG A 192 -4.62 11.87 0.78
N ASP A 193 -4.45 10.52 0.91
CA ASP A 193 -5.23 9.53 0.16
C ASP A 193 -5.17 9.75 -1.37
N ILE A 194 -3.98 10.05 -1.90
CA ILE A 194 -3.77 10.46 -3.29
C ILE A 194 -3.31 9.30 -4.17
N TYR A 195 -3.75 9.30 -5.43
CA TYR A 195 -3.14 8.48 -6.47
C TYR A 195 -2.08 9.31 -7.21
N ILE A 196 -0.81 8.90 -7.12
CA ILE A 196 0.29 9.53 -7.87
C ILE A 196 0.37 8.85 -9.25
N GLY A 197 -0.22 9.50 -10.25
CA GLY A 197 -0.26 9.01 -11.62
C GLY A 197 0.87 9.57 -12.48
N THR A 198 1.46 8.70 -13.31
CA THR A 198 2.38 9.12 -14.36
C THR A 198 1.59 9.71 -15.53
N ARG A 199 1.96 10.90 -15.98
CA ARG A 199 1.25 11.58 -17.08
C ARG A 199 1.27 10.78 -18.38
N GLU A 200 2.33 10.02 -18.64
CA GLU A 200 2.45 9.14 -19.81
C GLU A 200 1.39 8.03 -19.83
N ASP A 201 0.92 7.58 -18.65
CA ASP A 201 -0.07 6.51 -18.51
C ASP A 201 -1.51 7.03 -18.52
N LEU A 202 -1.71 8.35 -18.52
CA LEU A 202 -3.01 8.99 -18.63
C LEU A 202 -3.52 8.86 -20.08
N ILE A 203 -4.51 7.99 -20.29
CA ILE A 203 -5.04 7.68 -21.61
C ILE A 203 -6.34 8.42 -21.92
N ASP A 204 -7.06 8.90 -20.91
CA ASP A 204 -8.32 9.62 -21.08
C ASP A 204 -8.59 10.56 -19.91
N GLU A 205 -9.25 11.66 -20.19
CA GLU A 205 -9.64 12.70 -19.26
C GLU A 205 -11.08 13.15 -19.54
N THR A 206 -11.97 12.96 -18.57
CA THR A 206 -13.33 13.47 -18.58
C THR A 206 -13.44 14.71 -17.67
N ASP A 207 -14.63 15.32 -17.58
CA ASP A 207 -14.86 16.49 -16.71
C ASP A 207 -14.63 16.20 -15.22
N GLY A 208 -14.71 14.93 -14.79
CA GLY A 208 -14.60 14.55 -13.39
C GLY A 208 -13.50 13.54 -13.07
N ASP A 209 -13.09 12.74 -14.04
CA ASP A 209 -12.22 11.59 -13.82
C ASP A 209 -10.97 11.61 -14.69
N TYR A 210 -9.88 10.99 -14.20
CA TYR A 210 -8.75 10.52 -14.99
C TYR A 210 -8.84 9.02 -15.20
N ARG A 211 -8.38 8.56 -16.36
CA ARG A 211 -8.20 7.16 -16.69
C ARG A 211 -6.76 6.87 -17.08
N PHE A 212 -6.11 6.04 -16.28
CA PHE A 212 -4.77 5.54 -16.52
C PHE A 212 -4.83 4.14 -17.08
N ALA A 213 -3.91 3.77 -17.98
CA ALA A 213 -3.73 2.39 -18.42
C ALA A 213 -2.33 2.13 -18.93
N TYR A 214 -1.85 0.92 -18.69
CA TYR A 214 -0.61 0.40 -19.22
C TYR A 214 -0.60 -1.12 -19.28
N THR A 215 0.37 -1.67 -19.97
CA THR A 215 0.69 -3.10 -19.97
C THR A 215 2.07 -3.32 -19.39
N SER A 216 2.18 -4.30 -18.51
CA SER A 216 3.45 -4.73 -17.90
C SER A 216 3.64 -6.24 -18.08
N ALA A 217 4.69 -6.81 -17.48
CA ALA A 217 4.93 -8.24 -17.52
C ALA A 217 3.81 -9.07 -16.83
N GLN A 218 3.08 -8.48 -15.87
CA GLN A 218 1.97 -9.16 -15.16
C GLN A 218 0.62 -9.01 -15.88
N GLY A 219 0.53 -8.23 -16.96
CA GLY A 219 -0.69 -8.09 -17.76
C GLY A 219 -1.07 -6.65 -18.04
N ALA A 220 -2.33 -6.44 -18.46
CA ALA A 220 -2.90 -5.14 -18.74
C ALA A 220 -3.62 -4.59 -17.50
N PHE A 221 -3.40 -3.31 -17.24
CA PHE A 221 -3.97 -2.59 -16.11
C PHE A 221 -4.68 -1.33 -16.58
N ALA A 222 -5.83 -1.04 -15.98
CA ALA A 222 -6.50 0.24 -16.14
C ALA A 222 -7.14 0.68 -14.82
N LEU A 223 -7.09 1.98 -14.56
CA LEU A 223 -7.63 2.60 -13.37
C LEU A 223 -8.30 3.91 -13.74
N GLN A 224 -9.59 4.04 -13.42
CA GLN A 224 -10.33 5.29 -13.52
C GLN A 224 -10.74 5.76 -12.14
N LEU A 225 -10.45 7.01 -11.80
CA LEU A 225 -10.77 7.59 -10.50
C LEU A 225 -10.92 9.11 -10.62
N PRO A 226 -11.54 9.78 -9.60
CA PRO A 226 -11.76 11.21 -9.61
C PRO A 226 -10.47 12.00 -9.72
N LYS A 227 -10.46 13.05 -10.53
CA LYS A 227 -9.32 13.98 -10.68
C LYS A 227 -8.86 14.58 -9.36
N SER A 228 -9.81 14.84 -8.45
CA SER A 228 -9.51 15.39 -7.12
C SER A 228 -8.62 14.48 -6.27
N ASP A 229 -8.61 13.18 -6.59
CA ASP A 229 -7.93 12.15 -5.84
C ASP A 229 -6.62 11.73 -6.55
N CYS A 230 -6.20 12.53 -7.57
CA CYS A 230 -5.02 12.29 -8.36
C CYS A 230 -4.01 13.44 -8.26
N TYR A 231 -2.74 13.07 -8.31
CA TYR A 231 -1.61 13.99 -8.53
C TYR A 231 -0.78 13.47 -9.70
N LEU A 232 -0.52 14.31 -10.71
CA LEU A 232 0.20 13.91 -11.91
C LEU A 232 1.67 14.35 -11.85
N ILE A 233 2.56 13.41 -12.11
CA ILE A 233 3.99 13.67 -12.33
C ILE A 233 4.41 13.27 -13.73
N ASP A 234 5.51 13.84 -14.21
CA ASP A 234 6.00 13.62 -15.60
C ASP A 234 6.95 12.41 -15.72
N THR A 235 7.26 11.76 -14.58
CA THR A 235 8.17 10.61 -14.51
C THR A 235 7.43 9.40 -13.94
N GLU A 236 8.05 8.21 -14.00
CA GLU A 236 7.61 7.06 -13.20
C GLU A 236 7.55 7.47 -11.72
N SER A 237 6.53 6.98 -11.01
CA SER A 237 6.30 7.31 -9.59
C SER A 237 7.15 6.49 -8.62
N THR A 238 8.42 6.24 -8.97
CA THR A 238 9.39 5.65 -8.03
C THR A 238 9.64 6.61 -6.87
N VAL A 239 10.02 6.10 -5.72
CA VAL A 239 10.27 6.94 -4.54
C VAL A 239 11.40 7.95 -4.77
N GLU A 240 12.39 7.63 -5.61
CA GLU A 240 13.44 8.55 -6.02
C GLU A 240 12.88 9.75 -6.81
N ASN A 241 12.04 9.46 -7.79
CA ASN A 241 11.39 10.50 -8.60
C ASN A 241 10.39 11.32 -7.78
N ILE A 242 9.66 10.70 -6.87
CA ILE A 242 8.78 11.39 -5.92
C ILE A 242 9.58 12.36 -5.03
N ALA A 243 10.70 11.90 -4.46
CA ALA A 243 11.56 12.74 -3.63
C ALA A 243 12.14 13.92 -4.42
N GLN A 244 12.60 13.67 -5.65
CA GLN A 244 13.16 14.73 -6.51
C GLN A 244 12.07 15.70 -6.97
N HIS A 245 10.91 15.20 -7.37
CA HIS A 245 9.76 16.03 -7.77
C HIS A 245 9.34 17.00 -6.66
N LEU A 246 9.30 16.52 -5.40
CA LEU A 246 9.00 17.38 -4.26
C LEU A 246 10.07 18.44 -4.04
N ALA A 247 11.35 18.09 -4.14
CA ALA A 247 12.45 19.04 -4.00
C ALA A 247 12.39 20.12 -5.09
N ASP A 248 12.18 19.71 -6.35
CA ASP A 248 12.07 20.63 -7.49
C ASP A 248 10.86 21.57 -7.39
N ALA A 249 9.71 21.05 -6.95
CA ALA A 249 8.50 21.83 -6.71
C ALA A 249 8.72 22.90 -5.63
N LEU A 250 9.36 22.52 -4.51
CA LEU A 250 9.72 23.44 -3.44
C LEU A 250 10.71 24.51 -3.90
N LYS A 251 11.72 24.12 -4.67
CA LYS A 251 12.69 25.07 -5.26
C LYS A 251 12.03 26.05 -6.22
N HIS A 252 11.04 25.58 -6.98
CA HIS A 252 10.27 26.46 -7.87
C HIS A 252 9.43 27.49 -7.10
N GLU A 253 8.82 27.06 -5.98
CA GLU A 253 8.02 27.93 -5.11
C GLU A 253 8.90 28.90 -4.28
N HIS A 254 10.12 28.48 -3.93
CA HIS A 254 11.07 29.22 -3.09
C HIS A 254 12.48 29.22 -3.73
N PRO A 255 12.73 30.01 -4.78
CA PRO A 255 13.95 29.93 -5.58
C PRO A 255 15.26 30.21 -4.83
N GLU A 256 15.19 30.97 -3.71
CA GLU A 256 16.38 31.37 -2.94
C GLU A 256 16.80 30.32 -1.89
N ASP A 257 15.94 29.32 -1.63
CA ASP A 257 16.18 28.33 -0.59
C ASP A 257 16.69 27.00 -1.16
N ASP A 258 17.49 26.29 -0.39
CA ASP A 258 17.94 24.93 -0.71
C ASP A 258 17.06 23.91 -0.01
N PHE A 259 16.65 22.87 -0.76
CA PHE A 259 15.77 21.84 -0.24
C PHE A 259 16.41 20.46 -0.29
N GLN A 260 16.19 19.70 0.79
CA GLN A 260 16.38 18.25 0.82
C GLN A 260 15.08 17.60 1.29
N VAL A 261 14.51 16.74 0.46
CA VAL A 261 13.30 15.98 0.76
C VAL A 261 13.64 14.52 0.93
N ARG A 262 13.25 13.93 2.06
CA ARG A 262 13.24 12.49 2.28
C ARG A 262 11.81 12.00 2.11
N ALA A 263 11.53 11.38 0.98
CA ALA A 263 10.27 10.69 0.72
C ALA A 263 10.40 9.22 1.12
N PHE A 264 9.41 8.71 1.85
CA PHE A 264 9.38 7.32 2.26
C PHE A 264 8.45 6.51 1.36
N GLU A 265 8.74 5.23 1.24
CA GLU A 265 7.93 4.22 0.58
C GLU A 265 7.60 3.13 1.58
N GLY A 266 6.55 3.37 2.41
CA GLY A 266 6.25 2.54 3.56
C GLY A 266 7.25 2.70 4.71
N VAL A 267 7.51 1.59 5.41
CA VAL A 267 8.27 1.58 6.67
C VAL A 267 9.77 1.58 6.42
N ASP A 268 10.48 2.56 6.98
CA ASP A 268 11.94 2.65 7.10
C ASP A 268 12.76 2.58 5.78
N LYS A 269 12.14 2.73 4.63
CA LYS A 269 12.81 2.79 3.32
C LYS A 269 12.33 4.02 2.55
N GLY A 270 13.16 4.56 1.65
CA GLY A 270 12.82 5.75 0.87
C GLY A 270 14.01 6.33 0.14
N ALA A 271 13.82 7.53 -0.45
CA ALA A 271 14.82 8.25 -1.22
C ALA A 271 14.98 9.70 -0.77
N ILE A 272 16.04 10.33 -1.23
CA ILE A 272 16.37 11.72 -0.93
C ILE A 272 16.50 12.49 -2.24
N GLY A 273 15.61 13.47 -2.44
CA GLY A 273 15.71 14.48 -3.48
C GLY A 273 16.38 15.76 -2.98
N ARG A 274 17.03 16.52 -3.85
CA ARG A 274 17.67 17.81 -3.54
C ARG A 274 17.47 18.82 -4.68
N ALA A 275 17.26 20.07 -4.31
CA ALA A 275 17.15 21.18 -5.26
C ALA A 275 17.64 22.50 -4.64
#